data_eb8bfd01e0194d06326d880421e6f3b8
#
_entry.id   eb8bfd01e0194d06326d880421e6f3b8
#
_cell.length_a   1.000
_cell.length_b   1.000
_cell.length_c   1.000
_cell.angle_alpha   90.00
_cell.angle_beta   90.00
_cell.angle_gamma   90.00
#
_symmetry.space_group_name_H-M   'P 1'
#
loop_
_entity.id
_entity.type
_entity.pdbx_description
1 polymer ?
#
loop_
_entity_poly.entity_id
_entity_poly.type
_entity_poly.pdbx_seq_one_letter_code
_entity_poly.pdbx_strand_id
1 'polypeptide(L)'
;WYYLALKAEKAFALQLGKTADADEIGRMMYSIGKCFDTKFWTGSAYRSPGYKGETDDRAQAMAVVSGLASADKYPALVKVLKKECHASPYMEKYVLEALFQMNEPAFALERMKQRYAKMMDYPEYTTLFEGWGIGPDGFGGGTINHAWSGGPLTLLSQKVCGIEPTSPGFRSFKVCPQMGTLTEASATVDTHFGKIEVSLKRKGKK
;
A
#
# COMPACT_ATOMS: atom_id res chain seq x y z
N TRP A 1 -1.79 2.25 -12.09
CA TRP A 1 -1.00 3.49 -12.01
C TRP A 1 -1.72 4.67 -12.64
N TYR A 2 -2.22 4.55 -13.88
CA TYR A 2 -2.88 5.66 -14.58
C TYR A 2 -4.03 6.26 -13.77
N TYR A 3 -4.89 5.43 -13.17
CA TYR A 3 -5.99 5.91 -12.34
C TYR A 3 -5.52 6.66 -11.09
N LEU A 4 -4.42 6.23 -10.46
CA LEU A 4 -3.81 6.95 -9.32
C LEU A 4 -3.22 8.29 -9.75
N ALA A 5 -2.61 8.35 -10.93
CA ALA A 5 -2.11 9.61 -11.51
C ALA A 5 -3.26 10.60 -11.74
N LEU A 6 -4.37 10.15 -12.32
CA LEU A 6 -5.56 10.98 -12.50
C LEU A 6 -6.15 11.47 -11.17
N LYS A 7 -6.15 10.63 -10.12
CA LYS A 7 -6.57 11.08 -8.77
C LYS A 7 -5.70 12.22 -8.24
N ALA A 8 -4.38 12.09 -8.40
CA ALA A 8 -3.44 13.13 -7.96
C ALA A 8 -3.60 14.41 -8.78
N GLU A 9 -3.68 14.30 -10.10
CA GLU A 9 -3.89 15.41 -11.01
C GLU A 9 -5.18 16.17 -10.71
N LYS A 10 -6.28 15.44 -10.49
CA LYS A 10 -7.56 16.06 -10.09
C LYS A 10 -7.42 16.84 -8.78
N ALA A 11 -6.72 16.27 -7.79
CA ALA A 11 -6.51 16.94 -6.52
C ALA A 11 -5.69 18.24 -6.69
N PHE A 12 -4.65 18.22 -7.51
CA PHE A 12 -3.86 19.42 -7.82
C PHE A 12 -4.68 20.46 -8.60
N ALA A 13 -5.46 20.06 -9.59
CA ALA A 13 -6.33 20.95 -10.34
C ALA A 13 -7.30 21.69 -9.40
N LEU A 14 -7.93 20.97 -8.47
CA LEU A 14 -8.81 21.58 -7.47
C LEU A 14 -8.08 22.56 -6.54
N GLN A 15 -6.88 22.23 -6.08
CA GLN A 15 -6.08 23.14 -5.24
C GLN A 15 -5.66 24.42 -5.97
N LEU A 16 -5.45 24.32 -7.27
CA LEU A 16 -5.09 25.46 -8.13
C LEU A 16 -6.31 26.23 -8.66
N GLY A 17 -7.53 25.87 -8.25
CA GLY A 17 -8.77 26.50 -8.73
C GLY A 17 -9.12 26.18 -10.20
N LYS A 18 -8.46 25.19 -10.81
CA LYS A 18 -8.70 24.75 -12.19
C LYS A 18 -9.85 23.75 -12.24
N THR A 19 -11.05 24.24 -12.01
CA THR A 19 -12.27 23.41 -11.90
C THR A 19 -12.61 22.68 -13.20
N ALA A 20 -12.44 23.31 -14.36
CA ALA A 20 -12.70 22.69 -15.66
C ALA A 20 -11.80 21.48 -15.92
N ASP A 21 -10.50 21.59 -15.60
CA ASP A 21 -9.54 20.49 -15.71
C ASP A 21 -9.92 19.35 -14.73
N ALA A 22 -10.29 19.70 -13.50
CA ALA A 22 -10.72 18.72 -12.50
C ALA A 22 -11.97 17.96 -12.92
N ASP A 23 -12.92 18.61 -13.60
CA ASP A 23 -14.15 18.01 -14.14
C ASP A 23 -13.85 17.08 -15.32
N GLU A 24 -12.95 17.47 -16.22
CA GLU A 24 -12.50 16.61 -17.32
C GLU A 24 -11.85 15.34 -16.81
N ILE A 25 -10.89 15.48 -15.90
CA ILE A 25 -10.23 14.33 -15.24
C ILE A 25 -11.27 13.46 -14.53
N GLY A 26 -12.25 14.06 -13.86
CA GLY A 26 -13.35 13.35 -13.22
C GLY A 26 -14.17 12.50 -14.18
N ARG A 27 -14.44 12.98 -15.39
CA ARG A 27 -15.11 12.21 -16.45
C ARG A 27 -14.28 11.04 -16.94
N MET A 28 -12.96 11.25 -17.12
CA MET A 28 -12.02 10.16 -17.47
C MET A 28 -12.02 9.08 -16.41
N MET A 29 -11.88 9.45 -15.14
CA MET A 29 -11.90 8.52 -14.01
C MET A 29 -13.20 7.73 -13.94
N TYR A 30 -14.34 8.38 -14.12
CA TYR A 30 -15.65 7.74 -14.14
C TYR A 30 -15.76 6.69 -15.27
N SER A 31 -15.29 7.02 -16.46
CA SER A 31 -15.28 6.10 -17.61
C SER A 31 -14.41 4.88 -17.36
N ILE A 32 -13.22 5.08 -16.77
CA ILE A 32 -12.33 3.97 -16.38
C ILE A 32 -13.02 3.08 -15.33
N GLY A 33 -13.57 3.67 -14.28
CA GLY A 33 -14.25 2.92 -13.20
C GLY A 33 -15.38 2.05 -13.72
N LYS A 34 -16.20 2.57 -14.64
CA LYS A 34 -17.30 1.82 -15.28
C LYS A 34 -16.83 0.59 -16.07
N CYS A 35 -15.69 0.70 -16.75
CA CYS A 35 -15.19 -0.35 -17.62
C CYS A 35 -14.29 -1.35 -16.91
N PHE A 36 -13.70 -0.99 -15.77
CA PHE A 36 -12.61 -1.73 -15.14
C PHE A 36 -13.04 -3.14 -14.75
N ASP A 37 -14.12 -3.26 -14.01
CA ASP A 37 -14.63 -4.56 -13.58
C ASP A 37 -15.07 -5.43 -14.76
N THR A 38 -15.81 -4.84 -15.70
CA THR A 38 -16.30 -5.57 -16.89
C THR A 38 -15.16 -6.15 -17.71
N LYS A 39 -14.02 -5.46 -17.78
CA LYS A 39 -12.88 -5.86 -18.59
C LYS A 39 -11.92 -6.80 -17.88
N PHE A 40 -11.72 -6.63 -16.57
CA PHE A 40 -10.59 -7.26 -15.87
C PHE A 40 -11.00 -8.18 -14.72
N TRP A 41 -12.22 -8.07 -14.18
CA TRP A 41 -12.68 -8.94 -13.10
C TRP A 41 -13.10 -10.30 -13.62
N THR A 42 -12.48 -11.37 -13.09
CA THR A 42 -12.75 -12.76 -13.49
C THR A 42 -13.74 -13.50 -12.58
N GLY A 43 -14.29 -12.79 -11.57
CA GLY A 43 -15.08 -13.41 -10.50
C GLY A 43 -14.26 -13.70 -9.24
N SER A 44 -12.92 -13.74 -9.34
CA SER A 44 -12.04 -14.04 -8.21
C SER A 44 -10.78 -13.20 -8.14
N ALA A 45 -10.36 -12.59 -9.23
CA ALA A 45 -9.17 -11.75 -9.33
C ALA A 45 -9.27 -10.79 -10.52
N TYR A 46 -8.48 -9.72 -10.49
CA TYR A 46 -8.26 -8.86 -11.66
C TYR A 46 -7.17 -9.45 -12.54
N ARG A 47 -7.47 -9.64 -13.81
CA ARG A 47 -6.55 -10.19 -14.81
C ARG A 47 -6.73 -9.49 -16.15
N SER A 48 -5.63 -9.30 -16.87
CA SER A 48 -5.72 -8.83 -18.25
C SER A 48 -6.40 -9.88 -19.13
N PRO A 49 -7.35 -9.48 -19.99
CA PRO A 49 -7.96 -10.40 -20.94
C PRO A 49 -6.90 -11.09 -21.80
N GLY A 50 -7.00 -12.39 -21.95
CA GLY A 50 -6.04 -13.18 -22.74
C GLY A 50 -4.72 -13.51 -22.05
N TYR A 51 -4.40 -12.92 -20.88
CA TYR A 51 -3.23 -13.32 -20.12
C TYR A 51 -3.46 -14.67 -19.45
N LYS A 52 -2.58 -15.64 -19.75
CA LYS A 52 -2.68 -17.03 -19.26
C LYS A 52 -1.66 -17.38 -18.18
N GLY A 53 -0.81 -16.43 -17.79
CA GLY A 53 0.17 -16.63 -16.73
C GLY A 53 -0.45 -16.68 -15.33
N GLU A 54 0.38 -16.69 -14.31
CA GLU A 54 -0.03 -16.71 -12.90
C GLU A 54 -0.80 -15.46 -12.50
N THR A 55 -1.61 -15.57 -11.46
CA THR A 55 -2.28 -14.42 -10.87
C THR A 55 -1.27 -13.59 -10.11
N ASP A 56 -1.26 -12.28 -10.34
CA ASP A 56 -0.27 -11.35 -9.81
C ASP A 56 -0.85 -10.57 -8.62
N ASP A 57 -0.20 -10.61 -7.47
CA ASP A 57 -0.57 -9.85 -6.27
C ASP A 57 -0.49 -8.33 -6.48
N ARG A 58 0.46 -7.84 -7.29
CA ARG A 58 0.65 -6.40 -7.57
C ARG A 58 -0.59 -5.80 -8.25
N ALA A 59 -1.17 -6.50 -9.20
CA ALA A 59 -2.36 -6.05 -9.91
C ALA A 59 -3.57 -5.94 -8.96
N GLN A 60 -3.74 -6.91 -8.07
CA GLN A 60 -4.80 -6.90 -7.06
C GLN A 60 -4.62 -5.74 -6.08
N ALA A 61 -3.41 -5.60 -5.55
CA ALA A 61 -3.08 -4.51 -4.63
C ALA A 61 -3.36 -3.14 -5.25
N MET A 62 -2.92 -2.93 -6.49
CA MET A 62 -3.16 -1.67 -7.20
C MET A 62 -4.64 -1.39 -7.46
N ALA A 63 -5.44 -2.41 -7.73
CA ALA A 63 -6.89 -2.25 -7.86
C ALA A 63 -7.54 -1.78 -6.55
N VAL A 64 -7.10 -2.31 -5.40
CA VAL A 64 -7.57 -1.88 -4.07
C VAL A 64 -7.10 -0.48 -3.74
N VAL A 65 -5.79 -0.22 -3.79
CA VAL A 65 -5.20 1.07 -3.39
C VAL A 65 -5.68 2.22 -4.26
N SER A 66 -5.91 1.98 -5.54
CA SER A 66 -6.48 2.99 -6.43
C SER A 66 -7.96 3.29 -6.13
N GLY A 67 -8.68 2.37 -5.49
CA GLY A 67 -10.12 2.44 -5.25
C GLY A 67 -10.96 1.96 -6.43
N LEU A 68 -10.36 1.24 -7.39
CA LEU A 68 -11.09 0.59 -8.48
C LEU A 68 -11.79 -0.69 -8.04
N ALA A 69 -11.19 -1.43 -7.08
CA ALA A 69 -11.83 -2.59 -6.48
C ALA A 69 -12.86 -2.16 -5.43
N SER A 70 -14.10 -2.60 -5.60
CA SER A 70 -15.18 -2.42 -4.61
C SER A 70 -15.04 -3.42 -3.44
N ALA A 71 -15.61 -3.06 -2.29
CA ALA A 71 -15.43 -3.82 -1.04
C ALA A 71 -15.99 -5.26 -1.09
N ASP A 72 -17.00 -5.52 -1.91
CA ASP A 72 -17.55 -6.86 -2.14
C ASP A 72 -16.53 -7.85 -2.72
N LYS A 73 -15.48 -7.35 -3.38
CA LYS A 73 -14.39 -8.15 -3.96
C LYS A 73 -13.25 -8.44 -2.98
N TYR A 74 -13.19 -7.70 -1.86
CA TYR A 74 -12.09 -7.82 -0.90
C TYR A 74 -11.85 -9.25 -0.40
N PRO A 75 -12.88 -10.06 -0.06
CA PRO A 75 -12.63 -11.44 0.38
C PRO A 75 -11.90 -12.31 -0.65
N ALA A 76 -12.17 -12.10 -1.94
CA ALA A 76 -11.47 -12.82 -3.01
C ALA A 76 -10.03 -12.29 -3.19
N LEU A 77 -9.86 -10.97 -3.18
CA LEU A 77 -8.55 -10.34 -3.33
C LEU A 77 -7.61 -10.65 -2.17
N VAL A 78 -8.11 -10.69 -0.94
CA VAL A 78 -7.36 -11.14 0.24
C VAL A 78 -6.81 -12.56 0.05
N LYS A 79 -7.60 -13.49 -0.51
CA LYS A 79 -7.12 -14.86 -0.80
C LYS A 79 -5.95 -14.84 -1.78
N VAL A 80 -6.00 -13.99 -2.80
CA VAL A 80 -4.89 -13.85 -3.75
C VAL A 80 -3.66 -13.28 -3.04
N LEU A 81 -3.80 -12.17 -2.29
CA LEU A 81 -2.67 -11.56 -1.59
C LEU A 81 -2.07 -12.45 -0.49
N LYS A 82 -2.84 -13.41 0.05
CA LYS A 82 -2.32 -14.41 0.99
C LYS A 82 -1.53 -15.52 0.32
N LYS A 83 -1.77 -15.77 -0.96
CA LYS A 83 -1.15 -16.87 -1.69
C LYS A 83 0.04 -16.42 -2.54
N GLU A 84 -0.10 -15.30 -3.22
CA GLU A 84 0.85 -14.84 -4.24
C GLU A 84 1.88 -13.85 -3.64
N CYS A 85 3.14 -13.96 -4.09
CA CYS A 85 4.28 -13.19 -3.58
C CYS A 85 5.20 -12.70 -4.71
N HIS A 86 4.63 -12.14 -5.79
CA HIS A 86 5.37 -11.63 -6.94
C HIS A 86 5.88 -10.19 -6.78
N ALA A 87 5.37 -9.47 -5.76
CA ALA A 87 5.76 -8.09 -5.52
C ALA A 87 7.25 -7.96 -5.22
N SER A 88 7.93 -7.00 -5.86
CA SER A 88 9.27 -6.56 -5.45
C SER A 88 9.19 -5.75 -4.14
N PRO A 89 10.30 -5.44 -3.47
CA PRO A 89 10.27 -4.59 -2.27
C PRO A 89 9.55 -3.26 -2.48
N TYR A 90 9.70 -2.64 -3.66
CA TYR A 90 8.95 -1.46 -4.06
C TYR A 90 7.43 -1.68 -4.09
N MET A 91 6.99 -2.76 -4.73
CA MET A 91 5.56 -3.07 -4.88
C MET A 91 4.94 -3.64 -3.60
N GLU A 92 5.76 -4.21 -2.72
CA GLU A 92 5.30 -4.77 -1.44
C GLU A 92 4.61 -3.71 -0.56
N LYS A 93 5.05 -2.45 -0.60
CA LYS A 93 4.38 -1.33 0.05
C LYS A 93 2.89 -1.26 -0.32
N TYR A 94 2.56 -1.42 -1.59
CA TYR A 94 1.18 -1.34 -2.08
C TYR A 94 0.37 -2.60 -1.73
N VAL A 95 1.02 -3.77 -1.69
CA VAL A 95 0.38 -5.01 -1.23
C VAL A 95 0.01 -4.91 0.25
N LEU A 96 0.92 -4.43 1.07
CA LEU A 96 0.68 -4.22 2.50
C LEU A 96 -0.40 -3.14 2.73
N GLU A 97 -0.35 -2.03 1.99
CA GLU A 97 -1.36 -0.96 2.06
C GLU A 97 -2.75 -1.49 1.70
N ALA A 98 -2.86 -2.30 0.64
CA ALA A 98 -4.11 -2.94 0.28
C ALA A 98 -4.64 -3.87 1.37
N LEU A 99 -3.77 -4.64 2.03
CA LEU A 99 -4.15 -5.51 3.15
C LEU A 99 -4.70 -4.69 4.34
N PHE A 100 -4.05 -3.58 4.69
CA PHE A 100 -4.58 -2.67 5.73
C PHE A 100 -5.92 -2.08 5.31
N GLN A 101 -6.07 -1.66 4.05
CA GLN A 101 -7.33 -1.11 3.53
C GLN A 101 -8.45 -2.15 3.54
N MET A 102 -8.14 -3.42 3.34
CA MET A 102 -9.07 -4.54 3.41
C MET A 102 -9.28 -5.09 4.83
N ASN A 103 -8.78 -4.38 5.86
CA ASN A 103 -8.89 -4.75 7.27
C ASN A 103 -8.24 -6.10 7.63
N GLU A 104 -7.07 -6.38 7.04
CA GLU A 104 -6.23 -7.56 7.30
C GLU A 104 -4.89 -7.18 7.97
N PRO A 105 -4.88 -6.36 9.05
CA PRO A 105 -3.64 -5.85 9.64
C PRO A 105 -2.74 -6.95 10.22
N ALA A 106 -3.33 -8.02 10.76
CA ALA A 106 -2.57 -9.14 11.31
C ALA A 106 -1.74 -9.83 10.22
N PHE A 107 -2.36 -10.09 9.07
CA PHE A 107 -1.67 -10.71 7.95
C PHE A 107 -0.68 -9.74 7.28
N ALA A 108 -1.01 -8.45 7.19
CA ALA A 108 -0.08 -7.45 6.67
C ALA A 108 1.22 -7.41 7.47
N LEU A 109 1.15 -7.42 8.81
CA LEU A 109 2.33 -7.44 9.67
C LEU A 109 3.13 -8.73 9.55
N GLU A 110 2.45 -9.88 9.47
CA GLU A 110 3.12 -11.17 9.29
C GLU A 110 3.84 -11.23 7.94
N ARG A 111 3.16 -10.84 6.85
CA ARG A 111 3.76 -10.75 5.51
C ARG A 111 4.96 -9.82 5.48
N MET A 112 4.85 -8.65 6.13
CA MET A 112 5.98 -7.71 6.24
C MET A 112 7.20 -8.38 6.89
N LYS A 113 7.02 -9.05 8.04
CA LYS A 113 8.10 -9.78 8.71
C LYS A 113 8.73 -10.83 7.81
N GLN A 114 7.92 -11.70 7.21
CA GLN A 114 8.39 -12.79 6.36
C GLN A 114 9.16 -12.29 5.13
N ARG A 115 8.60 -11.28 4.45
CA ARG A 115 9.21 -10.78 3.20
C ARG A 115 10.53 -10.04 3.44
N TYR A 116 10.64 -9.30 4.54
CA TYR A 116 11.83 -8.50 4.84
C TYR A 116 12.85 -9.22 5.74
N ALA A 117 12.53 -10.40 6.28
CA ALA A 117 13.41 -11.14 7.18
C ALA A 117 14.84 -11.30 6.62
N LYS A 118 14.97 -11.75 5.36
CA LYS A 118 16.28 -11.94 4.72
C LYS A 118 17.12 -10.66 4.67
N MET A 119 16.50 -9.49 4.48
CA MET A 119 17.22 -8.20 4.50
C MET A 119 17.60 -7.79 5.91
N MET A 120 16.72 -8.02 6.89
CA MET A 120 16.94 -7.63 8.28
C MET A 120 18.00 -8.49 8.97
N ASP A 121 18.07 -9.77 8.59
CA ASP A 121 19.00 -10.75 9.17
C ASP A 121 20.32 -10.84 8.37
N TYR A 122 20.53 -9.97 7.37
CA TYR A 122 21.73 -10.02 6.54
C TYR A 122 22.96 -9.54 7.34
N PRO A 123 24.02 -10.38 7.47
CA PRO A 123 25.08 -10.10 8.43
C PRO A 123 26.01 -8.93 8.06
N GLU A 124 26.11 -8.62 6.76
CA GLU A 124 27.10 -7.67 6.24
C GLU A 124 26.52 -6.27 5.99
N TYR A 125 25.17 -6.15 5.91
CA TYR A 125 24.52 -4.89 5.56
C TYR A 125 23.34 -4.60 6.49
N THR A 126 23.24 -3.36 6.92
CA THR A 126 22.14 -2.84 7.74
C THR A 126 21.14 -1.98 6.92
N THR A 127 21.15 -2.16 5.60
CA THR A 127 20.35 -1.41 4.65
C THR A 127 19.27 -2.27 4.02
N LEU A 128 18.29 -1.64 3.37
CA LEU A 128 17.29 -2.33 2.57
C LEU A 128 17.72 -2.38 1.11
N PHE A 129 17.56 -3.54 0.48
CA PHE A 129 18.02 -3.82 -0.88
C PHE A 129 16.95 -3.45 -1.91
N GLU A 130 17.36 -3.21 -3.14
CA GLU A 130 16.47 -2.95 -4.27
C GLU A 130 15.56 -4.15 -4.58
N GLY A 131 16.14 -5.36 -4.58
CA GLY A 131 15.46 -6.64 -4.75
C GLY A 131 15.36 -7.41 -3.44
N TRP A 132 14.80 -8.62 -3.48
CA TRP A 132 14.68 -9.49 -2.30
C TRP A 132 15.98 -10.21 -1.91
N GLY A 133 17.06 -10.00 -2.64
CA GLY A 133 18.37 -10.57 -2.38
C GLY A 133 19.47 -9.76 -3.04
N ILE A 134 20.72 -10.24 -2.90
CA ILE A 134 21.95 -9.64 -3.46
C ILE A 134 22.59 -10.61 -4.44
N GLY A 135 23.21 -10.08 -5.48
CA GLY A 135 23.92 -10.89 -6.49
C GLY A 135 22.97 -11.84 -7.21
N PRO A 136 23.32 -13.14 -7.34
CA PRO A 136 22.49 -14.13 -8.01
C PRO A 136 21.10 -14.32 -7.37
N ASP A 137 20.99 -14.06 -6.08
CA ASP A 137 19.73 -14.14 -5.32
C ASP A 137 18.83 -12.91 -5.48
N GLY A 138 19.36 -11.85 -6.05
CA GLY A 138 18.64 -10.63 -6.41
C GLY A 138 18.37 -10.57 -7.91
N PHE A 139 18.08 -9.39 -8.42
CA PHE A 139 17.87 -9.15 -9.85
C PHE A 139 19.21 -8.96 -10.62
N GLY A 140 20.27 -9.69 -10.23
CA GLY A 140 21.51 -9.68 -11.00
C GLY A 140 22.25 -8.34 -11.04
N GLY A 141 22.17 -7.50 -10.00
CA GLY A 141 22.86 -6.20 -9.94
C GLY A 141 22.12 -5.11 -9.20
N GLY A 142 21.08 -5.46 -8.45
CA GLY A 142 20.34 -4.50 -7.63
C GLY A 142 21.23 -3.85 -6.56
N THR A 143 20.92 -2.61 -6.20
CA THR A 143 21.66 -1.89 -5.16
C THR A 143 21.36 -2.44 -3.77
N ILE A 144 22.36 -2.39 -2.89
CA ILE A 144 22.25 -2.84 -1.50
C ILE A 144 21.70 -1.78 -0.55
N ASN A 145 21.45 -0.57 -1.05
CA ASN A 145 20.84 0.53 -0.30
C ASN A 145 19.86 1.25 -1.22
N HIS A 146 18.58 0.91 -1.10
CA HIS A 146 17.54 1.43 -1.98
C HIS A 146 16.32 1.90 -1.18
N ALA A 147 16.10 3.21 -1.16
CA ALA A 147 15.08 3.85 -0.34
C ALA A 147 13.65 3.36 -0.60
N TRP A 148 13.31 2.95 -1.81
CA TRP A 148 11.95 2.48 -2.11
C TRP A 148 11.52 1.23 -1.34
N SER A 149 12.50 0.45 -0.85
CA SER A 149 12.22 -0.71 0.00
C SER A 149 11.80 -0.33 1.42
N GLY A 150 11.99 0.93 1.81
CA GLY A 150 11.54 1.48 3.09
C GLY A 150 10.04 1.77 3.18
N GLY A 151 9.26 1.49 2.12
CA GLY A 151 7.82 1.70 2.11
C GLY A 151 7.04 1.17 3.33
N PRO A 152 7.38 0.00 3.91
CA PRO A 152 6.75 -0.49 5.13
C PRO A 152 6.87 0.44 6.34
N LEU A 153 7.95 1.20 6.49
CA LEU A 153 8.10 2.16 7.59
C LEU A 153 6.98 3.20 7.59
N THR A 154 6.57 3.68 6.41
CA THR A 154 5.44 4.58 6.26
C THR A 154 4.14 3.94 6.76
N LEU A 155 3.94 2.65 6.49
CA LEU A 155 2.73 1.94 6.91
C LEU A 155 2.69 1.68 8.42
N LEU A 156 3.84 1.55 9.09
CA LEU A 156 3.88 1.44 10.55
C LEU A 156 3.35 2.71 11.22
N SER A 157 3.74 3.89 10.75
CA SER A 157 3.20 5.14 11.28
C SER A 157 1.76 5.41 10.82
N GLN A 158 1.46 5.22 9.54
CA GLN A 158 0.17 5.57 8.96
C GLN A 158 -0.94 4.56 9.25
N LYS A 159 -0.64 3.27 9.24
CA LYS A 159 -1.65 2.22 9.41
C LYS A 159 -1.61 1.60 10.79
N VAL A 160 -0.46 1.18 11.27
CA VAL A 160 -0.37 0.53 12.59
C VAL A 160 -0.64 1.52 13.71
N CYS A 161 0.04 2.68 13.72
CA CYS A 161 -0.23 3.76 14.67
C CYS A 161 -1.37 4.69 14.21
N GLY A 162 -1.76 4.62 12.95
CA GLY A 162 -2.96 5.26 12.40
C GLY A 162 -2.82 6.76 12.11
N ILE A 163 -1.61 7.31 12.07
CA ILE A 163 -1.37 8.75 11.85
C ILE A 163 -1.40 9.07 10.37
N GLU A 164 -2.52 9.51 9.85
CA GLU A 164 -2.67 9.84 8.43
C GLU A 164 -3.07 11.30 8.22
N PRO A 165 -2.42 12.05 7.31
CA PRO A 165 -2.85 13.39 6.97
C PRO A 165 -4.21 13.34 6.25
N THR A 166 -5.09 14.26 6.60
CA THR A 166 -6.38 14.47 5.93
C THR A 166 -6.42 15.77 5.12
N SER A 167 -5.38 16.59 5.27
CA SER A 167 -5.13 17.76 4.43
C SER A 167 -3.63 17.96 4.20
N PRO A 168 -3.24 18.71 3.14
CA PRO A 168 -1.83 18.99 2.83
C PRO A 168 -1.05 19.52 4.03
N GLY A 169 0.18 19.00 4.20
CA GLY A 169 1.10 19.44 5.26
C GLY A 169 0.66 19.11 6.68
N PHE A 170 -0.22 18.14 6.90
CA PHE A 170 -0.76 17.77 8.21
C PHE A 170 -1.51 18.92 8.93
N ARG A 171 -2.12 19.84 8.19
CA ARG A 171 -3.02 20.85 8.79
C ARG A 171 -4.20 20.20 9.52
N SER A 172 -4.65 19.09 9.02
CA SER A 172 -5.53 18.16 9.70
C SER A 172 -5.05 16.73 9.49
N PHE A 173 -5.28 15.88 10.45
CA PHE A 173 -4.92 14.46 10.42
C PHE A 173 -5.95 13.64 11.18
N LYS A 174 -5.94 12.34 10.94
CA LYS A 174 -6.70 11.38 11.75
C LYS A 174 -5.74 10.43 12.46
N VAL A 175 -6.20 9.86 13.57
CA VAL A 175 -5.53 8.75 14.26
C VAL A 175 -6.51 7.57 14.27
N CYS A 176 -6.22 6.54 13.46
CA CYS A 176 -7.07 5.36 13.30
C CYS A 176 -6.19 4.09 13.26
N PRO A 177 -5.75 3.59 14.42
CA PRO A 177 -4.75 2.52 14.51
C PRO A 177 -5.32 1.15 14.11
N GLN A 178 -4.47 0.36 13.43
CA GLN A 178 -4.72 -1.03 13.06
C GLN A 178 -3.55 -1.90 13.55
N MET A 179 -3.49 -2.18 14.83
CA MET A 179 -2.36 -2.85 15.48
C MET A 179 -2.20 -4.35 15.12
N GLY A 180 -3.18 -4.96 14.44
CA GLY A 180 -3.13 -6.39 14.13
C GLY A 180 -2.91 -7.25 15.39
N THR A 181 -1.80 -8.00 15.41
CA THR A 181 -1.40 -8.87 16.53
C THR A 181 -0.53 -8.16 17.57
N LEU A 182 -0.12 -6.91 17.35
CA LEU A 182 0.73 -6.19 18.28
C LEU A 182 0.00 -5.84 19.59
N THR A 183 0.73 -5.93 20.67
CA THR A 183 0.25 -5.53 22.01
C THR A 183 0.57 -4.08 22.32
N GLU A 184 1.62 -3.56 21.74
CA GLU A 184 2.08 -2.18 21.90
C GLU A 184 2.56 -1.63 20.55
N ALA A 185 2.34 -0.35 20.31
CA ALA A 185 2.89 0.37 19.18
C ALA A 185 3.01 1.86 19.53
N SER A 186 4.06 2.51 19.04
CA SER A 186 4.20 3.95 19.16
C SER A 186 4.85 4.53 17.90
N ALA A 187 4.49 5.76 17.59
CA ALA A 187 5.12 6.52 16.52
C ALA A 187 5.12 8.01 16.84
N THR A 188 6.16 8.69 16.38
CA THR A 188 6.26 10.15 16.35
C THR A 188 6.39 10.58 14.89
N VAL A 189 5.55 11.51 14.47
CA VAL A 189 5.59 12.11 13.14
C VAL A 189 5.86 13.60 13.30
N ASP A 190 6.99 14.04 12.76
CA ASP A 190 7.33 15.45 12.72
C ASP A 190 6.55 16.16 11.61
N THR A 191 5.89 17.26 11.95
CA THR A 191 5.13 18.07 10.99
C THR A 191 5.58 19.53 11.08
N HIS A 192 5.20 20.33 10.09
CA HIS A 192 5.43 21.78 10.13
C HIS A 192 4.76 22.47 11.35
N PHE A 193 3.72 21.86 11.90
CA PHE A 193 2.96 22.39 13.05
C PHE A 193 3.39 21.80 14.40
N GLY A 194 4.43 20.97 14.43
CA GLY A 194 4.91 20.27 15.63
C GLY A 194 4.82 18.75 15.48
N LYS A 195 5.13 18.05 16.57
CA LYS A 195 5.14 16.59 16.63
C LYS A 195 3.75 16.03 16.88
N ILE A 196 3.42 14.94 16.18
CA ILE A 196 2.27 14.11 16.49
C ILE A 196 2.81 12.82 17.11
N GLU A 197 2.49 12.58 18.37
CA GLU A 197 2.94 11.42 19.12
C GLU A 197 1.76 10.51 19.44
N VAL A 198 1.87 9.24 19.08
CA VAL A 198 0.87 8.21 19.38
C VAL A 198 1.54 7.06 20.11
N SER A 199 0.98 6.70 21.25
CA SER A 199 1.37 5.52 22.03
C SER A 199 0.14 4.67 22.30
N LEU A 200 0.19 3.40 21.90
CA LEU A 200 -0.90 2.46 21.95
C LEU A 200 -0.50 1.25 22.79
N LYS A 201 -1.39 0.85 23.68
CA LYS A 201 -1.24 -0.36 24.48
C LYS A 201 -2.57 -1.11 24.55
N ARG A 202 -2.54 -2.37 24.12
CA ARG A 202 -3.71 -3.25 24.22
C ARG A 202 -3.85 -3.73 25.67
N LYS A 203 -4.91 -3.29 26.34
CA LYS A 203 -5.32 -3.91 27.61
C LYS A 203 -5.91 -5.28 27.28
N GLY A 204 -5.53 -6.30 28.08
CA GLY A 204 -6.04 -7.66 27.90
C GLY A 204 -7.57 -7.69 27.76
N LYS A 205 -8.08 -8.71 27.09
CA LYS A 205 -9.53 -8.91 27.00
C LYS A 205 -10.08 -8.97 28.44
N LYS A 206 -11.00 -8.05 28.76
CA LYS A 206 -11.92 -8.25 29.86
C LYS A 206 -12.93 -9.32 29.49
#